data_bd7d5243729ac15105ef8ea33d70d824
#
_entry.id   bd7d5243729ac15105ef8ea33d70d824
#
_cell.length_a   1.000
_cell.length_b   1.000
_cell.length_c   1.000
_cell.angle_alpha   90.00
_cell.angle_beta   90.00
_cell.angle_gamma   90.00
#
_symmetry.space_group_name_H-M   'P 1'
#
loop_
_entity.id
_entity.type
_entity.pdbx_description
1 polymer ?
#
loop_
_entity_poly.entity_id
_entity_poly.type
_entity_poly.pdbx_seq_one_letter_code
_entity_poly.pdbx_strand_id
1 'polypeptide(L)'
;LILAVNFCGTADHVYILEWPLRNILLVVITALISAVLSLSQDSAPPMNMPGMSTMPDETADNMKAKPDSLTEMLEQHATSGTDAEPNSTPFEMLMRKQGNWMLMFHGEVFLNEIQQTGPRGADKFFSTNWFMPMAQRKFGRGTLTLRTMLSLEPATVSNRRYPELFQQGETAFGKPIVDGQHPHDFFMELAALYDYKLNETTAVSFYAAPLGDPAFGPPAYPHRSSASEDPVAPLGHHLQDSTHIANEVVTLGITHRNLRLEASGFHGREPDEYRWDIDSGKIDSWSTRVTVNPRQNWSLQYSITQLHSPEALAPNEDIRRMTASMMYNRPIHHGNWASLLLWGRNQSLQDGNVGNSYLAESTLKFLSRNQVWARIENVDRTNELLLGENPLPAGFTERYFTRVQAYTAGYDRELGHIPHLSTAVGGQVMWYGVPGPLQPIYGSHPAGIVVFLRLRTH
;
A
#
# COMPACT_ATOMS: atom_id res chain seq x y z
N LEU A 1 -18.00 -31.64 8.62
CA LEU A 1 -18.20 -32.92 9.36
C LEU A 1 -17.53 -32.76 10.72
N ILE A 2 -18.36 -32.61 11.75
CA ILE A 2 -17.91 -32.45 13.14
C ILE A 2 -17.84 -33.87 13.72
N LEU A 3 -16.67 -34.29 14.18
CA LEU A 3 -16.51 -35.43 15.07
C LEU A 3 -16.05 -34.91 16.43
N ALA A 4 -16.96 -34.93 17.38
CA ALA A 4 -16.66 -34.69 18.78
C ALA A 4 -16.21 -35.99 19.42
N VAL A 5 -15.02 -36.00 20.01
CA VAL A 5 -14.58 -37.05 20.95
C VAL A 5 -14.38 -36.40 22.30
N ASN A 6 -15.25 -36.72 23.25
CA ASN A 6 -15.10 -36.34 24.66
C ASN A 6 -14.00 -37.18 25.32
N PHE A 7 -13.01 -36.50 25.90
CA PHE A 7 -12.21 -37.02 27.01
C PHE A 7 -12.25 -36.07 28.17
N CYS A 8 -12.66 -36.61 29.30
CA CYS A 8 -12.74 -35.96 30.61
C CYS A 8 -11.34 -35.85 31.23
N GLY A 9 -10.95 -34.65 31.72
CA GLY A 9 -9.73 -34.49 32.53
C GLY A 9 -9.16 -33.08 32.42
N THR A 10 -9.54 -32.24 33.37
CA THR A 10 -8.89 -31.02 33.95
C THR A 10 -7.64 -30.44 33.26
N ALA A 11 -7.78 -29.26 32.78
CA ALA A 11 -6.92 -28.07 32.69
C ALA A 11 -7.04 -27.39 31.31
N ASP A 12 -7.43 -26.13 31.38
CA ASP A 12 -7.69 -25.22 30.26
C ASP A 12 -6.46 -25.03 29.34
N HIS A 13 -6.48 -25.65 28.19
CA HIS A 13 -5.82 -25.19 26.98
C HIS A 13 -6.68 -25.58 25.77
N VAL A 14 -7.46 -24.62 25.29
CA VAL A 14 -8.18 -24.76 24.02
C VAL A 14 -7.14 -24.65 22.88
N TYR A 15 -6.70 -25.80 22.39
CA TYR A 15 -6.02 -25.85 21.09
C TYR A 15 -7.08 -25.68 19.98
N ILE A 16 -7.29 -24.44 19.54
CA ILE A 16 -8.05 -24.17 18.32
C ILE A 16 -7.12 -24.46 17.13
N LEU A 17 -7.43 -25.54 16.45
CA LEU A 17 -6.94 -25.98 15.15
C LEU A 17 -6.22 -24.92 14.28
N GLU A 18 -4.90 -24.97 14.25
CA GLU A 18 -4.06 -24.28 13.26
C GLU A 18 -4.04 -24.95 11.85
N TRP A 19 -4.83 -26.00 11.66
CA TRP A 19 -4.79 -26.84 10.45
C TRP A 19 -5.56 -26.29 9.22
N PRO A 20 -6.59 -25.46 9.31
CA PRO A 20 -7.30 -24.95 8.12
C PRO A 20 -6.57 -23.81 7.38
N LEU A 21 -5.77 -22.98 8.05
CA LEU A 21 -5.13 -21.81 7.43
C LEU A 21 -4.07 -22.19 6.40
N ARG A 22 -3.23 -23.19 6.68
CA ARG A 22 -2.21 -23.68 5.74
C ARG A 22 -2.84 -24.30 4.49
N ASN A 23 -3.99 -24.92 4.61
CA ASN A 23 -4.71 -25.54 3.49
C ASN A 23 -5.49 -24.50 2.67
N ILE A 24 -6.03 -23.45 3.31
CA ILE A 24 -6.65 -22.30 2.63
C ILE A 24 -5.58 -21.53 1.84
N LEU A 25 -4.44 -21.27 2.44
CA LEU A 25 -3.31 -20.61 1.76
C LEU A 25 -2.83 -21.42 0.54
N LEU A 26 -2.71 -22.74 0.68
CA LEU A 26 -2.39 -23.65 -0.43
C LEU A 26 -3.46 -23.63 -1.53
N VAL A 27 -4.74 -23.62 -1.17
CA VAL A 27 -5.86 -23.56 -2.13
C VAL A 27 -5.88 -22.22 -2.86
N VAL A 28 -5.65 -21.12 -2.14
CA VAL A 28 -5.61 -19.76 -2.74
C VAL A 28 -4.39 -19.60 -3.63
N ILE A 29 -3.20 -20.04 -3.20
CA ILE A 29 -2.00 -20.03 -4.03
C ILE A 29 -2.21 -20.94 -5.26
N THR A 30 -2.82 -22.10 -5.10
CA THR A 30 -3.12 -23.00 -6.22
C THR A 30 -4.16 -22.40 -7.16
N ALA A 31 -5.17 -21.70 -6.64
CA ALA A 31 -6.18 -21.01 -7.46
C ALA A 31 -5.57 -19.79 -8.20
N LEU A 32 -4.69 -19.03 -7.56
CA LEU A 32 -3.96 -17.92 -8.20
C LEU A 32 -3.00 -18.43 -9.28
N ILE A 33 -2.25 -19.49 -9.00
CA ILE A 33 -1.38 -20.15 -9.99
C ILE A 33 -2.23 -20.71 -11.14
N SER A 34 -3.40 -21.29 -10.86
CA SER A 34 -4.31 -21.81 -11.89
C SER A 34 -4.94 -20.69 -12.72
N ALA A 35 -5.27 -19.55 -12.11
CA ALA A 35 -5.75 -18.36 -12.84
C ALA A 35 -4.65 -17.78 -13.74
N VAL A 36 -3.42 -17.69 -13.24
CA VAL A 36 -2.26 -17.24 -14.04
C VAL A 36 -1.96 -18.25 -15.17
N LEU A 37 -2.03 -19.55 -14.91
CA LEU A 37 -1.83 -20.60 -15.92
C LEU A 37 -2.97 -20.65 -16.95
N SER A 38 -4.22 -20.39 -16.57
CA SER A 38 -5.35 -20.33 -17.51
C SER A 38 -5.27 -19.10 -18.43
N LEU A 39 -4.68 -18.00 -17.97
CA LEU A 39 -4.37 -16.84 -18.82
C LEU A 39 -3.23 -17.14 -19.81
N SER A 40 -2.38 -18.16 -19.55
CA SER A 40 -1.23 -18.52 -20.37
C SER A 40 -1.53 -19.60 -21.45
N GLN A 41 -2.63 -20.33 -21.34
CA GLN A 41 -2.89 -21.50 -22.23
C GLN A 41 -3.41 -21.14 -23.64
N ASP A 42 -3.75 -19.88 -23.94
CA ASP A 42 -4.25 -19.46 -25.25
C ASP A 42 -3.18 -18.89 -26.21
N SER A 43 -1.91 -19.07 -25.97
CA SER A 43 -0.86 -18.74 -26.92
C SER A 43 -0.51 -19.97 -27.79
N ALA A 44 -1.44 -20.39 -28.63
CA ALA A 44 -1.09 -21.23 -29.78
C ALA A 44 -0.20 -20.41 -30.75
N PRO A 45 0.86 -21.01 -31.32
CA PRO A 45 1.70 -20.29 -32.27
C PRO A 45 0.85 -19.84 -33.48
N PRO A 46 1.04 -18.63 -34.02
CA PRO A 46 0.27 -18.17 -35.16
C PRO A 46 0.52 -19.09 -36.35
N MET A 47 -0.55 -19.72 -36.84
CA MET A 47 -0.53 -20.36 -38.15
C MET A 47 -0.34 -19.24 -39.20
N ASN A 48 0.81 -19.24 -39.85
CA ASN A 48 1.10 -18.36 -40.97
C ASN A 48 0.15 -18.73 -42.14
N MET A 49 -0.92 -17.98 -42.28
CA MET A 49 -1.66 -17.93 -43.52
C MET A 49 -1.11 -16.78 -44.41
N PRO A 50 -0.64 -17.05 -45.60
CA PRO A 50 -0.18 -15.99 -46.52
C PRO A 50 -1.38 -15.13 -46.95
N GLY A 51 -1.41 -13.85 -46.59
CA GLY A 51 -2.34 -12.88 -47.15
C GLY A 51 -3.22 -12.08 -46.21
N MET A 52 -3.03 -12.20 -44.89
CA MET A 52 -3.75 -11.35 -43.93
C MET A 52 -2.75 -10.39 -43.26
N SER A 53 -2.74 -9.14 -43.67
CA SER A 53 -2.02 -8.09 -42.96
C SER A 53 -2.66 -7.94 -41.59
N THR A 54 -1.97 -8.42 -40.58
CA THR A 54 -2.31 -8.12 -39.16
C THR A 54 -2.10 -6.62 -38.97
N MET A 55 -3.21 -5.87 -38.79
CA MET A 55 -3.09 -4.53 -38.22
C MET A 55 -2.38 -4.62 -36.87
N PRO A 56 -1.36 -3.80 -36.61
CA PRO A 56 -0.74 -3.75 -35.31
C PRO A 56 -1.80 -3.48 -34.24
N ASP A 57 -1.73 -4.18 -33.13
CA ASP A 57 -2.62 -3.93 -31.98
C ASP A 57 -2.13 -2.67 -31.26
N GLU A 58 -2.45 -1.50 -31.86
CA GLU A 58 -1.97 -0.17 -31.40
C GLU A 58 -2.26 0.13 -29.93
N THR A 59 -3.23 -0.57 -29.32
CA THR A 59 -3.63 -0.29 -27.93
C THR A 59 -2.75 -0.98 -26.88
N ALA A 60 -2.26 -2.20 -27.13
CA ALA A 60 -1.40 -2.91 -26.18
C ALA A 60 0.05 -2.38 -26.22
N ASP A 61 0.54 -2.01 -27.40
CA ASP A 61 1.87 -1.41 -27.55
C ASP A 61 1.92 0.04 -27.00
N ASN A 62 0.82 0.81 -27.14
CA ASN A 62 0.76 2.16 -26.57
C ASN A 62 0.72 2.17 -25.03
N MET A 63 0.19 1.14 -24.38
CA MET A 63 0.21 1.05 -22.91
C MET A 63 1.56 0.59 -22.34
N LYS A 64 2.40 -0.07 -23.13
CA LYS A 64 3.78 -0.41 -22.78
C LYS A 64 4.77 0.71 -23.06
N ALA A 65 4.36 1.70 -23.86
CA ALA A 65 5.18 2.87 -24.13
C ALA A 65 5.32 3.71 -22.84
N LYS A 66 6.51 4.21 -22.61
CA LYS A 66 6.79 5.12 -21.50
C LYS A 66 5.92 6.38 -21.66
N PRO A 67 5.13 6.77 -20.62
CA PRO A 67 4.28 7.96 -20.72
C PRO A 67 5.14 9.22 -20.88
N ASP A 68 4.76 10.06 -21.83
CA ASP A 68 5.44 11.33 -22.11
C ASP A 68 4.82 12.51 -21.33
N SER A 69 3.66 12.30 -20.74
CA SER A 69 2.93 13.32 -19.98
C SER A 69 2.31 12.77 -18.71
N LEU A 70 1.98 13.66 -17.77
CA LEU A 70 1.25 13.29 -16.56
C LEU A 70 -0.13 12.68 -16.90
N THR A 71 -0.80 13.16 -17.94
CA THR A 71 -2.09 12.60 -18.38
C THR A 71 -1.95 11.14 -18.82
N GLU A 72 -0.93 10.81 -19.60
CA GLU A 72 -0.67 9.43 -20.03
C GLU A 72 -0.27 8.52 -18.86
N MET A 73 0.51 9.06 -17.93
CA MET A 73 0.88 8.36 -16.71
C MET A 73 -0.34 7.99 -15.88
N LEU A 74 -1.28 8.92 -15.70
CA LEU A 74 -2.51 8.70 -14.96
C LEU A 74 -3.44 7.69 -15.66
N GLU A 75 -3.48 7.67 -16.99
CA GLU A 75 -4.28 6.71 -17.77
C GLU A 75 -3.82 5.26 -17.59
N GLN A 76 -2.62 5.01 -17.07
CA GLN A 76 -2.14 3.66 -16.75
C GLN A 76 -2.77 3.11 -15.48
N HIS A 77 -3.21 3.98 -14.56
CA HIS A 77 -3.87 3.63 -13.29
C HIS A 77 -3.14 2.54 -12.48
N ALA A 78 -1.82 2.58 -12.50
CA ALA A 78 -0.98 1.54 -11.89
C ALA A 78 -0.88 1.64 -10.36
N THR A 79 -1.27 2.79 -9.78
CA THR A 79 -1.36 3.02 -8.33
C THR A 79 -2.82 3.01 -7.87
N SER A 80 -3.06 2.98 -6.55
CA SER A 80 -4.40 3.15 -5.98
C SER A 80 -4.94 4.58 -6.19
N GLY A 81 -6.24 4.78 -6.03
CA GLY A 81 -6.87 6.10 -6.14
C GLY A 81 -6.60 6.80 -7.46
N THR A 82 -6.17 8.03 -7.34
CA THR A 82 -5.81 8.92 -8.46
C THR A 82 -4.36 9.40 -8.39
N ASP A 83 -3.52 8.64 -7.73
CA ASP A 83 -2.12 8.97 -7.47
C ASP A 83 -1.25 8.94 -8.72
N ALA A 84 -0.13 9.64 -8.67
CA ALA A 84 0.81 9.70 -9.77
C ALA A 84 2.25 9.54 -9.28
N GLU A 85 2.97 8.67 -9.95
CA GLU A 85 4.42 8.54 -9.88
C GLU A 85 5.13 9.40 -10.94
N PRO A 86 6.48 9.50 -10.92
CA PRO A 86 7.23 10.05 -12.05
C PRO A 86 6.89 9.33 -13.36
N ASN A 87 6.78 10.05 -14.48
CA ASN A 87 6.43 9.46 -15.78
C ASN A 87 7.42 8.38 -16.25
N SER A 88 8.64 8.35 -15.69
CA SER A 88 9.65 7.35 -15.99
C SER A 88 9.55 6.07 -15.18
N THR A 89 8.61 5.97 -14.24
CA THR A 89 8.42 4.78 -13.40
C THR A 89 7.98 3.61 -14.25
N PRO A 90 8.68 2.46 -14.20
CA PRO A 90 8.23 1.26 -14.89
C PRO A 90 7.06 0.63 -14.11
N PHE A 91 6.05 0.18 -14.83
CA PHE A 91 4.97 -0.62 -14.30
C PHE A 91 4.96 -1.99 -14.95
N GLU A 92 4.97 -3.03 -14.12
CA GLU A 92 4.92 -4.42 -14.55
C GLU A 92 3.51 -4.94 -14.21
N MET A 93 2.70 -5.22 -15.25
CA MET A 93 1.37 -5.77 -15.09
C MET A 93 1.03 -6.72 -16.24
N LEU A 94 0.23 -7.73 -15.95
CA LEU A 94 -0.33 -8.60 -16.96
C LEU A 94 -1.46 -7.87 -17.71
N MET A 95 -1.43 -7.88 -19.03
CA MET A 95 -2.43 -7.23 -19.86
C MET A 95 -2.99 -8.17 -20.90
N ARG A 96 -4.33 -8.18 -21.06
CA ARG A 96 -5.04 -8.96 -22.06
C ARG A 96 -6.20 -8.17 -22.65
N LYS A 97 -6.26 -8.08 -23.97
CA LYS A 97 -7.40 -7.49 -24.68
C LYS A 97 -8.51 -8.52 -24.82
N GLN A 98 -9.72 -8.16 -24.42
CA GLN A 98 -10.93 -8.96 -24.60
C GLN A 98 -12.06 -8.11 -25.17
N GLY A 99 -12.30 -8.20 -26.48
CA GLY A 99 -13.21 -7.32 -27.18
C GLY A 99 -12.76 -5.85 -27.10
N ASN A 100 -13.61 -5.00 -26.56
CA ASN A 100 -13.33 -3.57 -26.36
C ASN A 100 -12.71 -3.25 -24.97
N TRP A 101 -12.42 -4.26 -24.17
CA TRP A 101 -11.82 -4.12 -22.86
C TRP A 101 -10.36 -4.49 -22.88
N MET A 102 -9.55 -3.71 -22.19
CA MET A 102 -8.20 -4.08 -21.74
C MET A 102 -8.32 -4.56 -20.31
N LEU A 103 -8.04 -5.83 -20.07
CA LEU A 103 -7.95 -6.42 -18.75
C LEU A 103 -6.50 -6.31 -18.28
N MET A 104 -6.31 -5.86 -17.05
CA MET A 104 -5.01 -5.66 -16.44
C MET A 104 -5.01 -6.31 -15.06
N PHE A 105 -3.87 -6.85 -14.67
CA PHE A 105 -3.70 -7.46 -13.35
C PHE A 105 -2.26 -7.26 -12.87
N HIS A 106 -2.11 -6.78 -11.66
CA HIS A 106 -0.85 -6.84 -10.96
C HIS A 106 -1.08 -7.18 -9.48
N GLY A 107 -0.04 -7.63 -8.82
CA GLY A 107 -0.13 -8.02 -7.42
C GLY A 107 1.20 -8.50 -6.89
N GLU A 108 1.29 -8.54 -5.58
CA GLU A 108 2.48 -8.88 -4.85
C GLU A 108 2.15 -9.65 -3.58
N VAL A 109 3.04 -10.59 -3.24
CA VAL A 109 2.97 -11.38 -2.02
C VAL A 109 4.37 -11.46 -1.42
N PHE A 110 4.50 -11.09 -0.17
CA PHE A 110 5.67 -11.38 0.66
C PHE A 110 5.30 -12.45 1.69
N LEU A 111 6.15 -13.45 1.84
CA LEU A 111 6.12 -14.40 2.94
C LEU A 111 7.29 -14.05 3.86
N ASN A 112 6.99 -13.51 5.03
CA ASN A 112 7.93 -12.83 5.90
C ASN A 112 8.16 -13.62 7.20
N GLU A 113 9.40 -13.70 7.63
CA GLU A 113 9.79 -14.03 9.01
C GLU A 113 10.50 -12.81 9.59
N ILE A 114 9.90 -12.20 10.63
CA ILE A 114 10.46 -11.07 11.36
C ILE A 114 10.95 -11.54 12.73
N GLN A 115 12.10 -11.01 13.16
CA GLN A 115 12.64 -11.19 14.52
C GLN A 115 13.13 -9.85 15.03
N GLN A 116 12.70 -9.47 16.23
CA GLN A 116 13.06 -8.19 16.84
C GLN A 116 13.65 -8.38 18.22
N THR A 117 14.64 -7.56 18.56
CA THR A 117 15.32 -7.56 19.85
C THR A 117 14.78 -6.49 20.80
N GLY A 118 15.15 -6.57 22.08
CA GLY A 118 14.71 -5.64 23.12
C GLY A 118 13.50 -6.14 23.89
N PRO A 119 13.14 -5.46 25.00
CA PRO A 119 12.06 -5.90 25.89
C PRO A 119 10.68 -5.98 25.24
N ARG A 120 10.45 -5.24 24.13
CA ARG A 120 9.21 -5.24 23.34
C ARG A 120 9.36 -5.86 21.96
N GLY A 121 10.53 -6.42 21.65
CA GLY A 121 10.74 -7.18 20.42
C GLY A 121 9.88 -8.44 20.39
N ALA A 122 9.40 -8.79 19.22
CA ALA A 122 8.62 -10.01 18.98
C ALA A 122 9.00 -10.64 17.64
N ASP A 123 8.69 -11.94 17.51
CA ASP A 123 8.97 -12.74 16.32
C ASP A 123 7.67 -13.21 15.70
N LYS A 124 7.60 -13.22 14.37
CA LYS A 124 6.40 -13.70 13.66
C LYS A 124 6.66 -14.09 12.24
N PHE A 125 6.02 -15.19 11.81
CA PHE A 125 5.83 -15.51 10.39
C PHE A 125 4.46 -14.98 9.95
N PHE A 126 4.43 -14.21 8.84
CA PHE A 126 3.21 -13.63 8.28
C PHE A 126 3.37 -13.37 6.77
N SER A 127 2.27 -13.00 6.11
CA SER A 127 2.34 -12.54 4.73
C SER A 127 1.68 -11.17 4.59
N THR A 128 2.38 -10.24 3.96
CA THR A 128 1.81 -9.02 3.38
C THR A 128 1.53 -9.24 1.91
N ASN A 129 0.38 -8.80 1.41
CA ASN A 129 -0.01 -9.07 0.03
C ASN A 129 -1.12 -8.15 -0.46
N TRP A 130 -1.14 -7.95 -1.78
CA TRP A 130 -2.23 -7.24 -2.46
C TRP A 130 -2.36 -7.70 -3.92
N PHE A 131 -3.57 -7.57 -4.49
CA PHE A 131 -3.92 -7.98 -5.83
C PHE A 131 -4.86 -6.95 -6.45
N MET A 132 -4.53 -6.44 -7.63
CA MET A 132 -5.30 -5.39 -8.30
C MET A 132 -5.73 -5.79 -9.71
N PRO A 133 -6.88 -6.45 -9.88
CA PRO A 133 -7.53 -6.62 -11.18
C PRO A 133 -8.16 -5.30 -11.64
N MET A 134 -8.00 -4.99 -12.93
CA MET A 134 -8.55 -3.81 -13.59
C MET A 134 -9.15 -4.15 -14.95
N ALA A 135 -10.16 -3.39 -15.34
CA ALA A 135 -10.74 -3.44 -16.68
C ALA A 135 -10.91 -2.03 -17.22
N GLN A 136 -10.31 -1.76 -18.37
CA GLN A 136 -10.33 -0.43 -18.98
C GLN A 136 -10.91 -0.48 -20.40
N ARG A 137 -11.68 0.55 -20.78
CA ARG A 137 -12.17 0.72 -22.15
C ARG A 137 -12.36 2.17 -22.53
N LYS A 138 -12.25 2.45 -23.82
CA LYS A 138 -12.67 3.74 -24.38
C LYS A 138 -14.19 3.89 -24.29
N PHE A 139 -14.64 5.03 -23.81
CA PHE A 139 -16.06 5.38 -23.71
C PHE A 139 -16.26 6.84 -24.14
N GLY A 140 -16.78 7.06 -25.35
CA GLY A 140 -16.86 8.38 -25.96
C GLY A 140 -15.46 9.00 -26.14
N ARG A 141 -15.27 10.22 -25.64
CA ARG A 141 -13.97 10.95 -25.65
C ARG A 141 -13.10 10.65 -24.42
N GLY A 142 -13.55 9.76 -23.57
CA GLY A 142 -12.84 9.42 -22.35
C GLY A 142 -12.48 7.94 -22.26
N THR A 143 -11.90 7.60 -21.15
CA THR A 143 -11.50 6.24 -20.78
C THR A 143 -12.19 5.89 -19.45
N LEU A 144 -12.94 4.80 -19.46
CA LEU A 144 -13.52 4.21 -18.24
C LEU A 144 -12.61 3.11 -17.75
N THR A 145 -12.24 3.16 -16.46
CA THR A 145 -11.51 2.12 -15.75
C THR A 145 -12.32 1.66 -14.57
N LEU A 146 -12.48 0.34 -14.43
CA LEU A 146 -12.97 -0.32 -13.24
C LEU A 146 -11.77 -0.97 -12.56
N ARG A 147 -11.58 -0.72 -11.28
CA ARG A 147 -10.45 -1.23 -10.51
C ARG A 147 -10.92 -1.79 -9.17
N THR A 148 -10.34 -2.93 -8.81
CA THR A 148 -10.53 -3.55 -7.51
C THR A 148 -9.15 -3.86 -6.95
N MET A 149 -8.94 -3.59 -5.65
CA MET A 149 -7.75 -4.03 -4.94
C MET A 149 -8.18 -4.85 -3.74
N LEU A 150 -7.54 -6.01 -3.57
CA LEU A 150 -7.84 -7.00 -2.54
C LEU A 150 -6.57 -7.37 -1.78
N SER A 151 -6.71 -7.71 -0.49
CA SER A 151 -5.64 -8.29 0.31
C SER A 151 -6.12 -9.53 1.07
N LEU A 152 -5.25 -10.51 1.21
CA LEU A 152 -5.47 -11.69 2.05
C LEU A 152 -4.81 -11.57 3.44
N GLU A 153 -4.33 -10.38 3.80
CA GLU A 153 -3.72 -10.14 5.10
C GLU A 153 -4.64 -10.47 6.29
N PRO A 154 -5.98 -10.26 6.23
CA PRO A 154 -6.87 -10.71 7.29
C PRO A 154 -6.78 -12.21 7.61
N ALA A 155 -6.38 -13.03 6.63
CA ALA A 155 -6.18 -14.46 6.79
C ALA A 155 -4.71 -14.83 7.09
N THR A 156 -3.75 -14.00 6.72
CA THR A 156 -2.32 -14.34 6.77
C THR A 156 -1.56 -13.62 7.90
N VAL A 157 -2.18 -12.60 8.51
CA VAL A 157 -1.67 -11.88 9.68
C VAL A 157 -2.50 -12.23 10.91
N SER A 158 -2.09 -13.28 11.62
CA SER A 158 -2.77 -13.73 12.83
C SER A 158 -2.73 -12.65 13.93
N ASN A 159 -3.67 -12.70 14.89
CA ASN A 159 -3.78 -11.73 16.00
C ASN A 159 -3.92 -10.27 15.54
N ARG A 160 -4.45 -10.03 14.32
CA ARG A 160 -4.75 -8.70 13.74
C ARG A 160 -3.58 -7.74 13.70
N ARG A 161 -2.32 -8.23 13.75
CA ARG A 161 -1.11 -7.41 13.59
C ARG A 161 0.12 -8.26 13.32
N TYR A 162 1.16 -7.64 12.73
CA TYR A 162 2.51 -8.17 12.73
C TYR A 162 3.45 -7.24 13.55
N PRO A 163 4.54 -7.76 14.13
CA PRO A 163 5.45 -6.97 14.96
C PRO A 163 6.11 -5.84 14.17
N GLU A 164 6.03 -4.63 14.70
CA GLU A 164 6.76 -3.48 14.20
C GLU A 164 7.02 -2.52 15.37
N LEU A 165 8.23 -2.52 15.88
CA LEU A 165 8.61 -1.70 17.06
C LEU A 165 8.32 -0.22 16.80
N PHE A 166 7.72 0.45 17.79
CA PHE A 166 7.32 1.84 17.79
C PHE A 166 6.15 2.20 16.86
N GLN A 167 5.53 1.24 16.17
CA GLN A 167 4.32 1.51 15.41
C GLN A 167 3.11 1.63 16.34
N GLN A 168 2.20 2.52 15.98
CA GLN A 168 0.96 2.83 16.70
C GLN A 168 -0.05 3.47 15.74
N GLY A 169 -1.33 3.57 16.11
CA GLY A 169 -2.34 4.34 15.36
C GLY A 169 -3.56 3.54 14.92
N GLU A 170 -3.73 2.32 15.41
CA GLU A 170 -4.90 1.49 15.09
C GLU A 170 -5.36 0.66 16.28
N THR A 171 -6.47 -0.05 16.13
CA THR A 171 -7.03 -0.89 17.21
C THR A 171 -7.14 -2.35 16.81
N ALA A 172 -6.98 -3.22 17.81
CA ALA A 172 -7.32 -4.62 17.73
C ALA A 172 -7.93 -5.10 19.06
N PHE A 173 -9.01 -5.86 18.98
CA PHE A 173 -9.71 -6.37 20.17
C PHE A 173 -10.16 -5.24 21.14
N GLY A 174 -10.53 -4.06 20.57
CA GLY A 174 -10.94 -2.87 21.32
C GLY A 174 -9.81 -2.19 22.11
N LYS A 175 -8.55 -2.44 21.76
CA LYS A 175 -7.35 -1.86 22.39
C LYS A 175 -6.46 -1.26 21.33
N PRO A 176 -5.61 -0.25 21.68
CA PRO A 176 -4.62 0.25 20.75
C PRO A 176 -3.63 -0.85 20.36
N ILE A 177 -3.23 -0.84 19.10
CA ILE A 177 -2.08 -1.61 18.61
C ILE A 177 -0.84 -0.77 18.90
N VAL A 178 0.07 -1.32 19.70
CA VAL A 178 1.37 -0.73 19.99
C VAL A 178 2.46 -1.75 19.66
N ASP A 179 3.52 -1.30 19.02
CA ASP A 179 4.61 -2.16 18.52
C ASP A 179 4.13 -3.20 17.50
N GLY A 180 3.18 -2.80 16.68
CA GLY A 180 2.64 -3.66 15.63
C GLY A 180 1.90 -2.88 14.55
N GLN A 181 1.95 -3.41 13.34
CA GLN A 181 1.17 -2.93 12.20
C GLN A 181 -0.04 -3.84 11.99
N HIS A 182 -1.19 -3.22 11.81
CA HIS A 182 -2.43 -3.93 11.46
C HIS A 182 -2.39 -4.50 10.03
N PRO A 183 -3.16 -5.55 9.73
CA PRO A 183 -3.36 -6.03 8.37
C PRO A 183 -4.22 -5.04 7.57
N HIS A 184 -4.03 -4.98 6.26
CA HIS A 184 -4.98 -4.35 5.36
C HIS A 184 -6.32 -5.10 5.36
N ASP A 185 -7.39 -4.41 4.98
CA ASP A 185 -8.70 -5.04 4.77
C ASP A 185 -8.70 -5.94 3.54
N PHE A 186 -9.61 -6.91 3.51
CA PHE A 186 -9.78 -7.76 2.33
C PHE A 186 -10.10 -6.93 1.09
N PHE A 187 -11.04 -5.99 1.21
CA PHE A 187 -11.28 -4.99 0.18
C PHE A 187 -10.45 -3.75 0.48
N MET A 188 -9.46 -3.45 -0.35
CA MET A 188 -8.66 -2.22 -0.24
C MET A 188 -9.17 -1.13 -1.18
N GLU A 189 -9.74 -1.51 -2.33
CA GLU A 189 -10.35 -0.56 -3.27
C GLU A 189 -11.43 -1.24 -4.11
N LEU A 190 -12.54 -0.54 -4.33
CA LEU A 190 -13.58 -0.82 -5.33
C LEU A 190 -13.91 0.48 -6.04
N ALA A 191 -13.41 0.69 -7.26
CA ALA A 191 -13.46 2.00 -7.89
C ALA A 191 -13.91 1.98 -9.35
N ALA A 192 -14.55 3.07 -9.74
CA ALA A 192 -14.78 3.46 -11.12
C ALA A 192 -14.12 4.81 -11.39
N LEU A 193 -13.29 4.87 -12.43
CA LEU A 193 -12.58 6.07 -12.86
C LEU A 193 -13.03 6.44 -14.29
N TYR A 194 -13.21 7.72 -14.53
CA TYR A 194 -13.50 8.21 -15.86
C TYR A 194 -12.64 9.43 -16.19
N ASP A 195 -11.72 9.27 -17.15
CA ASP A 195 -10.85 10.33 -17.63
C ASP A 195 -11.38 10.86 -18.96
N TYR A 196 -11.74 12.13 -18.98
CA TYR A 196 -12.28 12.81 -20.15
C TYR A 196 -11.26 13.82 -20.71
N LYS A 197 -10.76 13.57 -21.93
CA LYS A 197 -9.84 14.48 -22.63
C LYS A 197 -10.60 15.67 -23.20
N LEU A 198 -10.35 16.85 -22.65
CA LEU A 198 -10.83 18.11 -23.22
C LEU A 198 -10.05 18.45 -24.51
N ASN A 199 -8.74 18.27 -24.47
CA ASN A 199 -7.81 18.42 -25.59
C ASN A 199 -6.53 17.61 -25.33
N GLU A 200 -5.53 17.71 -26.20
CA GLU A 200 -4.25 16.99 -26.11
C GLU A 200 -3.48 17.19 -24.78
N THR A 201 -3.68 18.32 -24.13
CA THR A 201 -2.91 18.71 -22.92
C THR A 201 -3.77 18.82 -21.67
N THR A 202 -5.09 18.64 -21.78
CA THR A 202 -6.00 18.86 -20.65
C THR A 202 -7.02 17.74 -20.55
N ALA A 203 -7.10 17.13 -19.38
CA ALA A 203 -8.09 16.11 -19.03
C ALA A 203 -8.79 16.46 -17.71
N VAL A 204 -10.04 16.06 -17.60
CA VAL A 204 -10.81 16.06 -16.35
C VAL A 204 -11.04 14.61 -15.96
N SER A 205 -10.84 14.29 -14.70
CA SER A 205 -11.05 12.97 -14.15
C SER A 205 -12.12 12.97 -13.06
N PHE A 206 -12.89 11.91 -13.05
CA PHE A 206 -13.84 11.59 -12.00
C PHE A 206 -13.50 10.21 -11.45
N TYR A 207 -13.41 10.12 -10.13
CA TYR A 207 -13.20 8.88 -9.41
C TYR A 207 -14.32 8.71 -8.39
N ALA A 208 -14.92 7.54 -8.33
CA ALA A 208 -15.93 7.18 -7.34
C ALA A 208 -15.67 5.77 -6.83
N ALA A 209 -15.63 5.62 -5.52
CA ALA A 209 -15.33 4.37 -4.84
C ALA A 209 -16.13 4.26 -3.53
N PRO A 210 -16.98 3.24 -3.36
CA PRO A 210 -17.50 2.93 -2.02
C PRO A 210 -16.37 2.64 -1.03
N LEU A 211 -15.24 2.13 -1.51
CA LEU A 211 -14.00 1.96 -0.76
C LEU A 211 -12.83 2.33 -1.67
N GLY A 212 -11.97 3.22 -1.24
CA GLY A 212 -10.88 3.68 -2.09
C GLY A 212 -9.97 4.72 -1.48
N ASP A 213 -9.23 5.41 -2.34
CA ASP A 213 -8.15 6.31 -1.98
C ASP A 213 -8.51 7.76 -2.36
N PRO A 214 -8.73 8.64 -1.38
CA PRO A 214 -8.98 10.06 -1.65
C PRO A 214 -7.70 10.76 -2.15
N ALA A 215 -7.85 11.93 -2.79
CA ALA A 215 -6.74 12.72 -3.29
C ALA A 215 -5.90 13.31 -2.13
N PHE A 216 -5.12 12.44 -1.50
CA PHE A 216 -4.28 12.77 -0.36
C PHE A 216 -2.98 11.95 -0.36
N GLY A 217 -1.85 12.58 -0.06
CA GLY A 217 -0.54 11.91 0.00
C GLY A 217 0.08 11.62 -1.37
N PRO A 218 1.28 11.03 -1.38
CA PRO A 218 1.84 10.31 -2.51
C PRO A 218 1.18 8.92 -2.60
N PRO A 219 1.47 8.11 -3.64
CA PRO A 219 1.04 6.71 -3.68
C PRO A 219 1.32 6.00 -2.35
N ALA A 220 0.40 5.18 -1.89
CA ALA A 220 0.54 4.38 -0.68
C ALA A 220 1.80 3.50 -0.77
N TYR A 221 2.43 3.21 0.37
CA TYR A 221 3.73 2.52 0.39
C TYR A 221 3.77 1.19 -0.39
N PRO A 222 2.71 0.37 -0.45
CA PRO A 222 2.74 -0.87 -1.24
C PRO A 222 2.85 -0.63 -2.76
N HIS A 223 2.50 0.57 -3.22
CA HIS A 223 2.49 0.95 -4.65
C HIS A 223 3.62 1.89 -5.04
N ARG A 224 4.46 2.34 -4.09
CA ARG A 224 5.59 3.21 -4.38
C ARG A 224 6.79 2.43 -4.89
N SER A 225 7.32 2.81 -6.05
CA SER A 225 8.54 2.18 -6.59
C SER A 225 9.76 2.32 -5.68
N SER A 226 9.80 3.33 -4.80
CA SER A 226 10.88 3.52 -3.81
C SER A 226 10.76 2.60 -2.60
N ALA A 227 9.58 2.01 -2.34
CA ALA A 227 9.31 1.11 -1.22
C ALA A 227 9.04 -0.33 -1.67
N SER A 228 9.04 -0.61 -2.97
CA SER A 228 8.57 -1.87 -3.57
C SER A 228 9.25 -3.14 -3.05
N GLU A 229 10.40 -3.03 -2.41
CA GLU A 229 11.15 -4.18 -1.90
C GLU A 229 11.13 -4.31 -0.38
N ASP A 230 10.52 -3.34 0.31
CA ASP A 230 10.39 -3.35 1.77
C ASP A 230 9.03 -3.93 2.18
N PRO A 231 8.98 -5.15 2.79
CA PRO A 231 7.73 -5.84 3.10
C PRO A 231 6.98 -5.27 4.31
N VAL A 232 7.56 -4.30 5.04
CA VAL A 232 6.94 -3.70 6.24
C VAL A 232 6.60 -2.24 6.03
N ALA A 233 5.52 -1.79 6.68
CA ALA A 233 5.05 -0.42 6.60
C ALA A 233 6.10 0.59 7.10
N PRO A 234 6.10 1.84 6.62
CA PRO A 234 6.88 2.90 7.26
C PRO A 234 6.32 3.23 8.64
N LEU A 235 7.18 3.52 9.61
CA LEU A 235 6.72 4.01 10.91
C LEU A 235 5.87 5.27 10.80
N GLY A 236 6.17 6.15 9.82
CA GLY A 236 5.42 7.36 9.56
C GLY A 236 4.07 7.16 8.87
N HIS A 237 3.67 5.93 8.52
CA HIS A 237 2.49 5.59 7.73
C HIS A 237 1.23 6.35 8.17
N HIS A 238 0.89 6.32 9.47
CA HIS A 238 -0.29 7.00 10.02
C HIS A 238 -0.24 8.54 10.02
N LEU A 239 0.89 9.15 9.65
CA LEU A 239 1.02 10.59 9.45
C LEU A 239 1.18 10.96 7.97
N GLN A 240 1.33 9.97 7.07
CA GLN A 240 1.74 10.20 5.69
C GLN A 240 0.71 9.73 4.67
N ASP A 241 0.31 8.46 4.72
CA ASP A 241 -0.46 7.79 3.67
C ASP A 241 -1.54 6.80 4.18
N SER A 242 -1.82 6.70 5.48
CA SER A 242 -2.82 5.78 6.03
C SER A 242 -4.25 6.03 5.52
N THR A 243 -4.52 7.22 4.98
CA THR A 243 -5.84 7.57 4.42
C THR A 243 -6.11 6.89 3.06
N HIS A 244 -5.18 6.07 2.54
CA HIS A 244 -5.34 5.38 1.26
C HIS A 244 -6.47 4.32 1.25
N ILE A 245 -7.02 3.93 2.38
CA ILE A 245 -8.24 3.14 2.48
C ILE A 245 -9.28 3.98 3.22
N ALA A 246 -10.21 4.56 2.48
CA ALA A 246 -11.31 5.37 2.98
C ALA A 246 -12.62 4.95 2.32
N ASN A 247 -13.74 5.29 2.95
CA ASN A 247 -15.05 4.88 2.48
C ASN A 247 -15.78 6.04 1.79
N GLU A 248 -16.72 5.72 0.88
CA GLU A 248 -17.57 6.70 0.16
C GLU A 248 -16.77 7.81 -0.54
N VAL A 249 -15.67 7.45 -1.22
CA VAL A 249 -14.76 8.41 -1.84
C VAL A 249 -15.30 8.90 -3.17
N VAL A 250 -15.33 10.23 -3.34
CA VAL A 250 -15.60 10.89 -4.62
C VAL A 250 -14.51 11.93 -4.85
N THR A 251 -13.78 11.81 -5.97
CA THR A 251 -12.71 12.73 -6.35
C THR A 251 -12.97 13.35 -7.71
N LEU A 252 -12.75 14.65 -7.82
CA LEU A 252 -12.68 15.40 -9.07
C LEU A 252 -11.25 15.88 -9.28
N GLY A 253 -10.75 15.70 -10.49
CA GLY A 253 -9.41 16.12 -10.86
C GLY A 253 -9.39 16.87 -12.19
N ILE A 254 -8.50 17.84 -12.33
CA ILE A 254 -8.14 18.47 -13.58
C ILE A 254 -6.64 18.38 -13.78
N THR A 255 -6.22 17.86 -14.92
CA THR A 255 -4.83 17.78 -15.32
C THR A 255 -4.59 18.67 -16.52
N HIS A 256 -3.61 19.57 -16.44
CA HIS A 256 -3.14 20.37 -17.56
C HIS A 256 -1.63 20.22 -17.69
N ARG A 257 -1.18 19.58 -18.78
CA ARG A 257 0.24 19.24 -19.01
C ARG A 257 0.82 18.46 -17.82
N ASN A 258 1.67 19.12 -17.03
CA ASN A 258 2.43 18.53 -15.92
C ASN A 258 1.85 18.87 -14.53
N LEU A 259 0.71 19.58 -14.50
CA LEU A 259 0.03 19.99 -13.27
C LEU A 259 -1.31 19.30 -13.15
N ARG A 260 -1.59 18.74 -12.00
CA ARG A 260 -2.88 18.18 -11.60
C ARG A 260 -3.37 18.82 -10.32
N LEU A 261 -4.64 19.18 -10.28
CA LEU A 261 -5.36 19.65 -9.11
C LEU A 261 -6.52 18.70 -8.83
N GLU A 262 -6.71 18.34 -7.58
CA GLU A 262 -7.74 17.38 -7.16
C GLU A 262 -8.41 17.83 -5.89
N ALA A 263 -9.68 17.42 -5.74
CA ALA A 263 -10.43 17.55 -4.51
C ALA A 263 -11.29 16.31 -4.29
N SER A 264 -11.34 15.81 -3.05
CA SER A 264 -12.14 14.65 -2.65
C SER A 264 -13.07 14.99 -1.49
N GLY A 265 -14.23 14.35 -1.49
CA GLY A 265 -15.08 14.17 -0.31
C GLY A 265 -15.16 12.68 0.01
N PHE A 266 -15.11 12.29 1.28
CA PHE A 266 -15.11 10.91 1.71
C PHE A 266 -15.55 10.77 3.17
N HIS A 267 -15.80 9.53 3.62
CA HIS A 267 -15.97 9.21 5.03
C HIS A 267 -14.59 9.09 5.68
N GLY A 268 -14.30 9.93 6.68
CA GLY A 268 -12.95 10.10 7.22
C GLY A 268 -12.55 9.14 8.33
N ARG A 269 -13.49 8.30 8.80
CA ARG A 269 -13.15 7.27 9.77
C ARG A 269 -12.29 6.20 9.12
N GLU A 270 -11.21 5.83 9.79
CA GLU A 270 -10.36 4.71 9.39
C GLU A 270 -11.15 3.39 9.49
N PRO A 271 -10.86 2.39 8.62
CA PRO A 271 -11.50 1.08 8.69
C PRO A 271 -11.42 0.50 10.10
N ASP A 272 -12.45 -0.25 10.49
CA ASP A 272 -12.48 -0.86 11.81
C ASP A 272 -11.59 -2.13 11.90
N GLU A 273 -11.63 -2.82 13.03
CA GLU A 273 -10.82 -4.03 13.24
C GLU A 273 -11.38 -5.31 12.58
N TYR A 274 -12.56 -5.23 11.91
CA TYR A 274 -13.22 -6.34 11.20
C TYR A 274 -12.87 -6.33 9.72
N ARG A 275 -11.68 -6.75 9.36
CA ARG A 275 -11.01 -6.60 8.07
C ARG A 275 -11.63 -7.36 6.88
N TRP A 276 -12.80 -8.00 7.04
CA TRP A 276 -13.46 -8.78 5.98
C TRP A 276 -14.69 -8.11 5.37
N ASP A 277 -15.21 -7.10 5.97
CA ASP A 277 -16.39 -6.34 5.54
C ASP A 277 -16.00 -4.98 4.91
N ILE A 278 -16.96 -4.19 4.58
CA ILE A 278 -16.79 -2.85 4.04
C ILE A 278 -17.50 -1.91 5.00
N ASP A 279 -16.75 -1.03 5.60
CA ASP A 279 -17.32 0.06 6.37
C ASP A 279 -18.06 1.05 5.47
N SER A 280 -19.00 1.74 6.04
CA SER A 280 -19.71 2.81 5.34
C SER A 280 -20.06 3.94 6.28
N GLY A 281 -20.22 5.14 5.75
CA GLY A 281 -20.53 6.30 6.56
C GLY A 281 -20.97 7.49 5.71
N LYS A 282 -21.10 8.63 6.36
CA LYS A 282 -21.40 9.88 5.68
C LYS A 282 -20.12 10.47 5.12
N ILE A 283 -20.20 11.15 3.99
CA ILE A 283 -19.12 12.02 3.51
C ILE A 283 -19.03 13.21 4.49
N ASP A 284 -18.04 13.17 5.36
CA ASP A 284 -17.82 14.14 6.45
C ASP A 284 -16.42 14.75 6.43
N SER A 285 -15.57 14.25 5.57
CA SER A 285 -14.18 14.62 5.44
C SER A 285 -13.86 15.06 4.02
N TRP A 286 -12.78 15.81 3.85
CA TRP A 286 -12.38 16.30 2.55
C TRP A 286 -10.86 16.36 2.43
N SER A 287 -10.37 16.30 1.19
CA SER A 287 -8.97 16.51 0.86
C SER A 287 -8.79 17.32 -0.42
N THR A 288 -7.62 17.92 -0.56
CA THR A 288 -7.15 18.52 -1.81
C THR A 288 -5.69 18.15 -2.04
N ARG A 289 -5.33 17.91 -3.30
CA ARG A 289 -3.97 17.59 -3.71
C ARG A 289 -3.54 18.36 -4.94
N VAL A 290 -2.31 18.81 -4.93
CA VAL A 290 -1.59 19.34 -6.08
C VAL A 290 -0.45 18.38 -6.42
N THR A 291 -0.40 17.94 -7.67
CA THR A 291 0.69 17.11 -8.19
C THR A 291 1.33 17.79 -9.39
N VAL A 292 2.65 17.81 -9.43
CA VAL A 292 3.42 18.39 -10.54
C VAL A 292 4.52 17.41 -10.97
N ASN A 293 4.53 17.02 -12.25
CA ASN A 293 5.61 16.25 -12.86
C ASN A 293 6.46 17.18 -13.74
N PRO A 294 7.40 17.95 -13.17
CA PRO A 294 8.11 19.02 -13.90
C PRO A 294 9.01 18.45 -15.01
N ARG A 295 9.43 17.20 -14.87
CA ARG A 295 10.19 16.42 -15.86
C ARG A 295 9.82 14.95 -15.71
N GLN A 296 10.14 14.12 -16.69
CA GLN A 296 9.82 12.69 -16.71
C GLN A 296 10.24 11.93 -15.44
N ASN A 297 11.35 12.33 -14.81
CA ASN A 297 11.92 11.63 -13.66
C ASN A 297 11.46 12.16 -12.30
N TRP A 298 10.60 13.15 -12.26
CA TRP A 298 10.22 13.83 -11.03
C TRP A 298 8.71 13.94 -10.89
N SER A 299 8.20 13.64 -9.69
CA SER A 299 6.85 13.97 -9.26
C SER A 299 6.90 14.67 -7.90
N LEU A 300 6.24 15.81 -7.82
CA LEU A 300 6.12 16.61 -6.60
C LEU A 300 4.66 16.64 -6.19
N GLN A 301 4.38 16.52 -4.92
CA GLN A 301 3.02 16.53 -4.39
C GLN A 301 2.95 17.36 -3.12
N TYR A 302 1.84 18.09 -2.94
CA TYR A 302 1.38 18.65 -1.67
C TYR A 302 -0.10 18.39 -1.50
N SER A 303 -0.51 17.96 -0.30
CA SER A 303 -1.92 17.74 0.00
C SER A 303 -2.26 18.16 1.43
N ILE A 304 -3.54 18.43 1.62
CA ILE A 304 -4.16 18.74 2.91
C ILE A 304 -5.51 18.04 2.99
N THR A 305 -5.79 17.43 4.13
CA THR A 305 -7.09 16.84 4.44
C THR A 305 -7.56 17.26 5.83
N GLN A 306 -8.86 17.32 6.00
CA GLN A 306 -9.50 17.38 7.30
C GLN A 306 -10.31 16.12 7.49
N LEU A 307 -9.94 15.32 8.49
CA LEU A 307 -10.55 14.06 8.86
C LEU A 307 -11.48 14.30 10.05
N HIS A 308 -12.70 13.83 9.95
CA HIS A 308 -13.66 13.83 11.04
C HIS A 308 -13.59 12.51 11.79
N SER A 309 -13.25 12.56 13.08
CA SER A 309 -13.24 11.37 13.96
C SER A 309 -12.52 10.14 13.34
N PRO A 310 -11.26 10.24 12.86
CA PRO A 310 -10.63 9.13 12.15
C PRO A 310 -10.41 7.90 13.04
N GLU A 311 -10.09 8.10 14.31
CA GLU A 311 -9.68 7.01 15.20
C GLU A 311 -10.82 6.50 16.08
N ALA A 312 -10.95 5.17 16.19
CA ALA A 312 -12.01 4.52 16.94
C ALA A 312 -11.97 4.84 18.44
N LEU A 313 -10.77 4.98 19.02
CA LEU A 313 -10.58 5.26 20.45
C LEU A 313 -10.63 6.76 20.79
N ALA A 314 -10.62 7.63 19.77
CA ALA A 314 -10.72 9.09 19.90
C ALA A 314 -11.90 9.68 19.10
N PRO A 315 -13.17 9.27 19.35
CA PRO A 315 -14.30 9.58 18.45
C PRO A 315 -14.71 11.05 18.42
N ASN A 316 -14.14 11.90 19.25
CA ASN A 316 -14.40 13.35 19.29
C ASN A 316 -13.22 14.17 18.78
N GLU A 317 -12.22 13.53 18.18
CA GLU A 317 -11.03 14.19 17.67
C GLU A 317 -11.11 14.31 16.15
N ASP A 318 -10.99 15.54 15.65
CA ASP A 318 -10.82 15.84 14.24
C ASP A 318 -9.35 16.15 13.96
N ILE A 319 -8.84 15.62 12.87
CA ILE A 319 -7.43 15.75 12.51
C ILE A 319 -7.29 16.53 11.20
N ARG A 320 -6.41 17.52 11.19
CA ARG A 320 -5.84 18.07 9.96
C ARG A 320 -4.55 17.37 9.64
N ARG A 321 -4.55 16.64 8.51
CA ARG A 321 -3.34 15.97 8.01
C ARG A 321 -2.81 16.71 6.79
N MET A 322 -1.49 16.86 6.69
CA MET A 322 -0.82 17.52 5.57
C MET A 322 0.37 16.67 5.14
N THR A 323 0.63 16.60 3.84
CA THR A 323 1.83 15.93 3.31
C THR A 323 2.47 16.73 2.20
N ALA A 324 3.79 16.58 2.08
CA ALA A 324 4.54 17.05 0.94
C ALA A 324 5.56 15.98 0.55
N SER A 325 5.65 15.66 -0.72
CA SER A 325 6.57 14.64 -1.21
C SER A 325 7.30 15.06 -2.49
N MET A 326 8.48 14.47 -2.67
CA MET A 326 9.28 14.57 -3.88
C MET A 326 9.75 13.17 -4.26
N MET A 327 9.23 12.67 -5.37
CA MET A 327 9.61 11.38 -5.95
C MET A 327 10.57 11.58 -7.12
N TYR A 328 11.56 10.72 -7.19
CA TYR A 328 12.49 10.61 -8.30
C TYR A 328 12.54 9.17 -8.80
N ASN A 329 12.42 8.97 -10.10
CA ASN A 329 12.62 7.67 -10.73
C ASN A 329 13.50 7.81 -11.98
N ARG A 330 14.43 6.88 -12.15
CA ARG A 330 15.30 6.85 -13.33
C ARG A 330 15.57 5.41 -13.75
N PRO A 331 15.06 4.98 -14.91
CA PRO A 331 15.55 3.76 -15.54
C PRO A 331 17.04 3.86 -15.82
N ILE A 332 17.79 2.84 -15.47
CA ILE A 332 19.24 2.70 -15.72
C ILE A 332 19.49 1.43 -16.53
N HIS A 333 20.71 1.26 -17.01
CA HIS A 333 21.09 0.05 -17.76
C HIS A 333 20.93 -1.20 -16.86
N HIS A 334 20.05 -2.12 -17.28
CA HIS A 334 19.68 -3.32 -16.52
C HIS A 334 19.14 -3.06 -15.11
N GLY A 335 18.34 -1.98 -14.95
CA GLY A 335 17.74 -1.68 -13.65
C GLY A 335 16.90 -0.41 -13.62
N ASN A 336 16.62 0.02 -12.40
CA ASN A 336 15.86 1.21 -12.10
C ASN A 336 16.31 1.80 -10.76
N TRP A 337 16.27 3.11 -10.66
CA TRP A 337 16.51 3.81 -9.40
C TRP A 337 15.32 4.67 -9.03
N ALA A 338 14.68 4.38 -7.91
CA ALA A 338 13.55 5.13 -7.37
C ALA A 338 13.90 5.68 -5.98
N SER A 339 13.45 6.89 -5.67
CA SER A 339 13.67 7.53 -4.37
C SER A 339 12.50 8.44 -4.02
N LEU A 340 12.24 8.59 -2.72
CA LEU A 340 11.22 9.48 -2.16
C LEU A 340 11.78 10.25 -0.98
N LEU A 341 11.44 11.53 -0.91
CA LEU A 341 11.44 12.33 0.31
C LEU A 341 10.00 12.70 0.65
N LEU A 342 9.58 12.47 1.89
CA LEU A 342 8.21 12.68 2.32
C LEU A 342 8.18 13.30 3.72
N TRP A 343 7.37 14.33 3.85
CA TRP A 343 6.95 14.90 5.11
C TRP A 343 5.46 14.69 5.31
N GLY A 344 5.07 14.26 6.52
CA GLY A 344 3.70 14.17 6.97
C GLY A 344 3.49 14.88 8.29
N ARG A 345 2.30 15.41 8.51
CA ARG A 345 1.91 16.11 9.72
C ARG A 345 0.46 15.88 10.06
N ASN A 346 0.20 15.44 11.29
CA ASN A 346 -1.12 15.45 11.93
C ASN A 346 -1.22 16.61 12.92
N GLN A 347 -2.38 17.25 12.97
CA GLN A 347 -2.73 18.27 13.92
C GLN A 347 -4.14 18.03 14.45
N SER A 348 -4.27 17.80 15.75
CA SER A 348 -5.56 17.78 16.44
C SER A 348 -6.23 19.15 16.31
N LEU A 349 -7.50 19.18 15.91
CA LEU A 349 -8.26 20.44 15.81
C LEU A 349 -8.88 20.84 17.16
N GLN A 350 -8.94 19.94 18.13
CA GLN A 350 -9.49 20.18 19.45
C GLN A 350 -8.49 20.86 20.40
N ASP A 351 -7.27 20.36 20.46
CA ASP A 351 -6.26 20.83 21.41
C ASP A 351 -4.99 21.39 20.75
N GLY A 352 -4.88 21.30 19.42
CA GLY A 352 -3.75 21.78 18.66
C GLY A 352 -2.48 20.92 18.76
N ASN A 353 -2.55 19.71 19.35
CA ASN A 353 -1.45 18.76 19.43
C ASN A 353 -0.94 18.40 18.03
N VAL A 354 0.38 18.38 17.84
CA VAL A 354 1.01 18.23 16.52
C VAL A 354 2.05 17.14 16.53
N GLY A 355 1.96 16.22 15.55
CA GLY A 355 3.00 15.26 15.23
C GLY A 355 3.48 15.44 13.80
N ASN A 356 4.78 15.23 13.59
CA ASN A 356 5.41 15.24 12.28
C ASN A 356 6.14 13.91 12.01
N SER A 357 6.19 13.56 10.75
CA SER A 357 7.02 12.46 10.26
C SER A 357 7.84 12.91 9.06
N TYR A 358 9.06 12.45 8.98
CA TYR A 358 9.99 12.66 7.88
C TYR A 358 10.50 11.31 7.43
N LEU A 359 10.47 11.07 6.13
CA LEU A 359 10.90 9.83 5.53
C LEU A 359 11.79 10.12 4.31
N ALA A 360 12.88 9.38 4.20
CA ALA A 360 13.67 9.27 2.99
C ALA A 360 13.85 7.79 2.67
N GLU A 361 13.42 7.37 1.48
CA GLU A 361 13.59 5.99 1.04
C GLU A 361 14.11 5.93 -0.40
N SER A 362 14.79 4.85 -0.71
CA SER A 362 15.36 4.62 -2.03
C SER A 362 15.53 3.14 -2.32
N THR A 363 15.16 2.73 -3.54
CA THR A 363 15.37 1.38 -4.08
C THR A 363 16.18 1.46 -5.37
N LEU A 364 17.19 0.63 -5.48
CA LEU A 364 18.03 0.50 -6.65
C LEU A 364 18.03 -0.95 -7.15
N LYS A 365 17.40 -1.19 -8.30
CA LYS A 365 17.51 -2.44 -9.07
C LYS A 365 18.75 -2.33 -9.98
N PHE A 366 19.60 -3.35 -9.99
CA PHE A 366 20.82 -3.39 -10.81
C PHE A 366 21.13 -4.81 -11.27
N LEU A 367 21.88 -4.91 -12.36
CA LEU A 367 22.23 -6.19 -13.01
C LEU A 367 20.99 -7.08 -13.24
N SER A 368 19.85 -6.47 -13.52
CA SER A 368 18.53 -7.07 -13.82
C SER A 368 17.88 -7.89 -12.70
N ARG A 369 18.63 -8.37 -11.73
CA ARG A 369 18.14 -9.34 -10.71
C ARG A 369 18.43 -8.97 -9.26
N ASN A 370 19.16 -7.91 -9.00
CA ASN A 370 19.57 -7.53 -7.66
C ASN A 370 18.92 -6.23 -7.29
N GLN A 371 18.43 -6.12 -6.07
CA GLN A 371 17.81 -4.92 -5.53
C GLN A 371 18.38 -4.63 -4.15
N VAL A 372 18.66 -3.37 -3.90
CA VAL A 372 19.03 -2.84 -2.58
C VAL A 372 18.13 -1.68 -2.27
N TRP A 373 17.74 -1.56 -1.02
CA TRP A 373 16.96 -0.42 -0.54
C TRP A 373 17.43 0.07 0.81
N ALA A 374 17.09 1.31 1.09
CA ALA A 374 17.27 1.90 2.40
C ALA A 374 16.11 2.85 2.69
N ARG A 375 15.71 2.92 3.98
CA ARG A 375 14.71 3.84 4.51
C ARG A 375 15.24 4.49 5.78
N ILE A 376 15.07 5.79 5.89
CA ILE A 376 15.39 6.58 7.08
C ILE A 376 14.12 7.31 7.47
N GLU A 377 13.72 7.17 8.72
CA GLU A 377 12.52 7.77 9.26
C GLU A 377 12.83 8.55 10.54
N ASN A 378 12.10 9.63 10.74
CA ASN A 378 12.17 10.46 11.93
C ASN A 378 10.75 10.89 12.30
N VAL A 379 10.13 10.23 13.29
CA VAL A 379 8.70 10.23 13.50
C VAL A 379 8.34 10.61 14.93
N ASP A 380 7.47 11.59 15.10
CA ASP A 380 6.88 11.92 16.39
C ASP A 380 5.94 10.79 16.84
N ARG A 381 6.06 10.41 18.10
CA ARG A 381 5.28 9.33 18.74
C ARG A 381 4.55 9.83 19.96
N THR A 382 3.38 9.24 20.19
CA THR A 382 2.51 9.64 21.31
C THR A 382 2.80 8.85 22.56
N ASN A 383 2.25 9.32 23.68
CA ASN A 383 2.34 8.70 24.98
C ASN A 383 1.64 7.31 25.06
N GLU A 384 0.90 6.92 24.02
CA GLU A 384 0.34 5.58 23.88
C GLU A 384 1.44 4.49 23.90
N LEU A 385 2.62 4.75 23.35
CA LEU A 385 3.77 3.85 23.45
C LEU A 385 4.12 3.44 24.88
N LEU A 386 3.81 4.27 25.88
CA LEU A 386 4.07 3.98 27.28
C LEU A 386 3.11 2.91 27.84
N LEU A 387 1.92 2.81 27.28
CA LEU A 387 0.87 1.90 27.74
C LEU A 387 1.03 0.47 27.21
N GLY A 388 1.65 0.31 26.05
CA GLY A 388 1.67 -0.97 25.35
C GLY A 388 0.25 -1.39 24.96
N GLU A 389 -0.01 -2.69 24.96
CA GLU A 389 -1.31 -3.29 24.58
C GLU A 389 -2.38 -3.24 25.68
N ASN A 390 -2.21 -2.39 26.67
CA ASN A 390 -3.20 -2.27 27.73
C ASN A 390 -4.38 -1.41 27.25
N PRO A 391 -5.58 -1.65 27.80
CA PRO A 391 -6.69 -0.73 27.56
C PRO A 391 -6.33 0.69 27.98
N LEU A 392 -6.83 1.68 27.24
CA LEU A 392 -6.61 3.08 27.60
C LEU A 392 -7.18 3.38 28.99
N PRO A 393 -6.43 4.01 29.87
CA PRO A 393 -6.94 4.45 31.17
C PRO A 393 -8.08 5.46 31.01
N ALA A 394 -9.03 5.47 31.96
CA ALA A 394 -10.09 6.47 31.95
C ALA A 394 -9.51 7.89 31.96
N GLY A 395 -9.94 8.73 31.01
CA GLY A 395 -9.45 10.08 30.86
C GLY A 395 -8.07 10.19 30.20
N PHE A 396 -7.60 9.13 29.56
CA PHE A 396 -6.40 9.19 28.74
C PHE A 396 -6.56 10.21 27.60
N THR A 397 -5.56 11.03 27.44
CA THR A 397 -5.44 11.95 26.29
C THR A 397 -4.15 11.64 25.56
N GLU A 398 -4.29 11.28 24.30
CA GLU A 398 -3.14 10.99 23.46
C GLU A 398 -2.40 12.29 23.09
N ARG A 399 -1.07 12.27 23.21
CA ARG A 399 -0.23 13.43 22.90
C ARG A 399 1.12 13.02 22.37
N TYR A 400 1.55 13.68 21.32
CA TYR A 400 2.94 13.57 20.86
C TYR A 400 3.89 14.08 21.95
N PHE A 401 4.87 13.27 22.33
CA PHE A 401 5.78 13.63 23.43
C PHE A 401 7.25 13.32 23.15
N THR A 402 7.53 12.53 22.10
CA THR A 402 8.91 12.14 21.78
C THR A 402 9.04 11.82 20.29
N ARG A 403 10.28 11.63 19.84
CA ARG A 403 10.59 11.35 18.43
C ARG A 403 11.51 10.15 18.33
N VAL A 404 11.10 9.16 17.49
CA VAL A 404 11.86 7.94 17.22
C VAL A 404 12.49 8.07 15.83
N GLN A 405 13.71 7.53 15.70
CA GLN A 405 14.39 7.37 14.43
C GLN A 405 14.43 5.89 14.08
N ALA A 406 14.12 5.56 12.83
CA ALA A 406 14.25 4.21 12.30
C ALA A 406 15.13 4.22 11.05
N TYR A 407 15.93 3.17 10.92
CA TYR A 407 16.85 2.98 9.80
C TYR A 407 16.67 1.55 9.30
N THR A 408 16.30 1.40 8.04
CA THR A 408 16.15 0.10 7.37
C THR A 408 17.13 0.02 6.21
N ALA A 409 17.75 -1.13 6.02
CA ALA A 409 18.52 -1.44 4.83
C ALA A 409 18.30 -2.91 4.45
N GLY A 410 18.10 -3.16 3.17
CA GLY A 410 17.79 -4.49 2.67
C GLY A 410 18.40 -4.80 1.32
N TYR A 411 18.35 -6.09 0.99
CA TYR A 411 18.78 -6.64 -0.28
C TYR A 411 17.90 -7.83 -0.64
N ASP A 412 17.53 -7.92 -1.92
CA ASP A 412 16.98 -9.14 -2.48
C ASP A 412 17.61 -9.52 -3.83
N ARG A 413 17.36 -10.75 -4.22
CA ARG A 413 17.77 -11.28 -5.51
C ARG A 413 16.63 -12.06 -6.16
N GLU A 414 16.31 -11.69 -7.39
CA GLU A 414 15.40 -12.45 -8.22
C GLU A 414 16.00 -13.82 -8.59
N LEU A 415 15.25 -14.88 -8.28
CA LEU A 415 15.66 -16.28 -8.46
C LEU A 415 15.48 -16.73 -9.91
N GLY A 416 14.45 -16.24 -10.60
CA GLY A 416 14.13 -16.58 -11.96
C GLY A 416 12.70 -16.21 -12.31
N HIS A 417 12.33 -16.42 -13.58
CA HIS A 417 10.98 -16.16 -14.05
C HIS A 417 10.22 -17.49 -14.19
N ILE A 418 9.11 -17.59 -13.48
CA ILE A 418 7.99 -18.40 -13.88
C ILE A 418 7.19 -17.53 -14.84
N PRO A 419 6.62 -18.05 -15.95
CA PRO A 419 5.81 -17.21 -16.85
C PRO A 419 4.83 -16.34 -16.06
N HIS A 420 4.89 -15.02 -16.29
CA HIS A 420 4.05 -14.01 -15.63
C HIS A 420 4.25 -13.80 -14.11
N LEU A 421 5.29 -14.40 -13.53
CA LEU A 421 5.59 -14.28 -12.10
C LEU A 421 7.10 -14.15 -11.88
N SER A 422 7.51 -13.09 -11.18
CA SER A 422 8.86 -12.90 -10.66
C SER A 422 8.91 -13.41 -9.21
N THR A 423 9.99 -14.13 -8.89
CA THR A 423 10.25 -14.64 -7.54
C THR A 423 11.57 -14.11 -7.03
N ALA A 424 11.63 -13.68 -5.77
CA ALA A 424 12.87 -13.21 -5.15
C ALA A 424 12.99 -13.68 -3.71
N VAL A 425 14.21 -13.82 -3.25
CA VAL A 425 14.54 -14.03 -1.82
C VAL A 425 15.34 -12.86 -1.34
N GLY A 426 14.97 -12.33 -0.19
CA GLY A 426 15.60 -11.15 0.37
C GLY A 426 15.53 -11.08 1.88
N GLY A 427 16.08 -9.99 2.39
CA GLY A 427 16.00 -9.66 3.80
C GLY A 427 16.46 -8.25 4.07
N GLN A 428 16.07 -7.75 5.22
CA GLN A 428 16.43 -6.41 5.70
C GLN A 428 16.75 -6.42 7.17
N VAL A 429 17.49 -5.42 7.59
CA VAL A 429 17.82 -5.12 8.98
C VAL A 429 17.27 -3.75 9.34
N MET A 430 16.80 -3.63 10.57
CA MET A 430 16.21 -2.41 11.12
C MET A 430 16.92 -2.03 12.41
N TRP A 431 17.18 -0.73 12.58
CA TRP A 431 17.76 -0.16 13.80
C TRP A 431 16.95 1.04 14.24
N TYR A 432 16.92 1.29 15.54
CA TYR A 432 16.13 2.37 16.09
C TYR A 432 16.96 3.27 17.01
N GLY A 433 16.85 4.58 16.79
CA GLY A 433 17.32 5.61 17.69
C GLY A 433 16.26 5.88 18.75
N VAL A 434 16.44 5.30 19.94
CA VAL A 434 15.46 5.36 21.02
C VAL A 434 15.70 6.59 21.89
N PRO A 435 14.74 7.52 21.98
CA PRO A 435 14.86 8.68 22.85
C PRO A 435 14.85 8.28 24.34
N GLY A 436 15.50 9.08 25.18
CA GLY A 436 15.67 8.80 26.62
C GLY A 436 14.41 8.36 27.35
N PRO A 437 13.23 9.00 27.15
CA PRO A 437 11.99 8.59 27.83
C PRO A 437 11.52 7.16 27.51
N LEU A 438 11.87 6.61 26.33
CA LEU A 438 11.49 5.27 25.91
C LEU A 438 12.55 4.20 26.23
N GLN A 439 13.79 4.55 26.51
CA GLN A 439 14.86 3.57 26.78
C GLN A 439 14.56 2.59 27.93
N PRO A 440 13.91 2.97 29.04
CA PRO A 440 13.54 2.02 30.09
C PRO A 440 12.58 0.92 29.62
N ILE A 441 11.80 1.17 28.56
CA ILE A 441 10.77 0.27 28.05
C ILE A 441 11.29 -0.56 26.88
N TYR A 442 12.06 0.06 25.96
CA TYR A 442 12.50 -0.57 24.71
C TYR A 442 13.96 -1.03 24.71
N GLY A 443 14.74 -0.62 25.72
CA GLY A 443 16.20 -0.73 25.70
C GLY A 443 16.84 0.40 24.87
N SER A 444 18.16 0.46 24.86
CA SER A 444 18.90 1.55 24.19
C SER A 444 19.10 1.31 22.70
N HIS A 445 19.13 0.05 22.26
CA HIS A 445 19.47 -0.33 20.88
C HIS A 445 18.65 -1.54 20.39
N PRO A 446 17.30 -1.44 20.34
CA PRO A 446 16.51 -2.49 19.74
C PRO A 446 16.81 -2.54 18.23
N ALA A 447 16.72 -3.74 17.67
CA ALA A 447 16.96 -3.99 16.26
C ALA A 447 16.01 -5.07 15.75
N GLY A 448 15.81 -5.14 14.46
CA GLY A 448 14.99 -6.16 13.81
C GLY A 448 15.69 -6.72 12.57
N ILE A 449 15.30 -7.92 12.21
CA ILE A 449 15.62 -8.54 10.92
C ILE A 449 14.35 -9.11 10.31
N VAL A 450 14.19 -8.95 9.00
CA VAL A 450 13.17 -9.64 8.22
C VAL A 450 13.88 -10.44 7.15
N VAL A 451 13.46 -11.69 6.96
CA VAL A 451 13.80 -12.48 5.78
C VAL A 451 12.51 -12.84 5.06
N PHE A 452 12.53 -12.83 3.72
CA PHE A 452 11.31 -13.05 2.98
C PHE A 452 11.49 -13.78 1.64
N LEU A 453 10.40 -14.38 1.17
CA LEU A 453 10.19 -14.77 -0.20
C LEU A 453 9.14 -13.83 -0.81
N ARG A 454 9.48 -13.19 -1.94
CA ARG A 454 8.57 -12.33 -2.70
C ARG A 454 8.10 -13.02 -3.98
N LEU A 455 6.80 -12.88 -4.26
CA LEU A 455 6.16 -13.26 -5.51
C LEU A 455 5.48 -12.00 -6.08
N ARG A 456 5.79 -11.61 -7.32
CA ARG A 456 5.23 -10.43 -7.99
C ARG A 456 4.84 -10.76 -9.42
N THR A 457 3.72 -10.22 -9.91
CA THR A 457 3.35 -10.30 -11.32
C THR A 457 4.38 -9.55 -12.18
N HIS A 458 4.67 -10.11 -13.38
CA HIS A 458 5.72 -9.57 -14.25
C HIS A 458 5.35 -9.67 -15.72
#